data_e7f0734efe66c5a774cb24209000f689
#
_entry.id   e7f0734efe66c5a774cb24209000f689
#
_cell.length_a   1.000
_cell.length_b   1.000
_cell.length_c   1.000
_cell.angle_alpha   90.00
_cell.angle_beta   90.00
_cell.angle_gamma   90.00
#
_symmetry.space_group_name_H-M   'P 1'
#
loop_
_entity.id
_entity.type
_entity.pdbx_description
1 polymer ?
#
loop_
_entity_poly.entity_id
_entity_poly.type
_entity_poly.pdbx_seq_one_letter_code
_entity_poly.pdbx_strand_id
1 'polypeptide(L)'
;MKYIKILRWILILAYVYFILTKTVIGRPVLPEPIFKGLFWEVQQGYWKDIRLNILLFIPLGFLIGGWKGLAAGIVLSCGIEAVQYYARLGLCQMDDIMNNSIGTGIGVLLHTLLMSRIWMIRRNR
;
A
#
# COMPACT_ATOMS: atom_id res chain seq x y z
N MET A 1 -15.54 8.24 21.40
CA MET A 1 -14.16 7.78 21.06
C MET A 1 -14.08 6.31 20.66
N LYS A 2 -14.80 5.38 21.30
CA LYS A 2 -14.82 3.95 20.95
C LYS A 2 -15.32 3.72 19.51
N TYR A 3 -16.42 4.36 19.12
CA TYR A 3 -17.00 4.23 17.77
C TYR A 3 -16.08 4.73 16.65
N ILE A 4 -15.33 5.81 16.89
CA ILE A 4 -14.37 6.34 15.92
C ILE A 4 -13.23 5.34 15.66
N LYS A 5 -12.74 4.66 16.71
CA LYS A 5 -11.73 3.62 16.57
C LYS A 5 -12.26 2.41 15.78
N ILE A 6 -13.49 1.99 16.07
CA ILE A 6 -14.16 0.89 15.35
C ILE A 6 -14.33 1.24 13.87
N LEU A 7 -14.85 2.43 13.57
CA LEU A 7 -15.03 2.89 12.19
C LEU A 7 -13.69 2.91 11.43
N ARG A 8 -12.62 3.41 12.07
CA ARG A 8 -11.29 3.42 11.48
C ARG A 8 -10.82 2.01 11.11
N TRP A 9 -11.01 1.01 11.99
CA TRP A 9 -10.65 -0.37 11.70
C TRP A 9 -11.48 -0.97 10.57
N ILE A 10 -12.76 -0.67 10.52
CA ILE A 10 -13.64 -1.08 9.41
C ILE A 10 -13.13 -0.51 8.09
N LEU A 11 -12.76 0.77 8.06
CA LEU A 11 -12.21 1.42 6.87
C LEU A 11 -10.87 0.79 6.44
N ILE A 12 -9.99 0.49 7.39
CA ILE A 12 -8.70 -0.17 7.11
C ILE A 12 -8.94 -1.55 6.49
N LEU A 13 -9.79 -2.37 7.09
CA LEU A 13 -10.09 -3.71 6.60
C LEU A 13 -10.75 -3.68 5.21
N ALA A 14 -11.71 -2.79 5.00
CA ALA A 14 -12.36 -2.59 3.70
C ALA A 14 -11.35 -2.15 2.64
N TYR A 15 -10.40 -1.28 3.00
CA TYR A 15 -9.39 -0.81 2.08
C TYR A 15 -8.34 -1.88 1.77
N VAL A 16 -7.91 -2.66 2.74
CA VAL A 16 -7.04 -3.84 2.51
C VAL A 16 -7.71 -4.83 1.56
N TYR A 17 -9.00 -5.12 1.77
CA TYR A 17 -9.76 -5.95 0.84
C TYR A 17 -9.77 -5.35 -0.59
N PHE A 18 -9.98 -4.03 -0.71
CA PHE A 18 -9.90 -3.35 -2.01
C PHE A 18 -8.51 -3.51 -2.66
N ILE A 19 -7.41 -3.35 -1.91
CA ILE A 19 -6.05 -3.60 -2.41
C ILE A 19 -5.94 -5.03 -2.95
N LEU A 20 -6.40 -6.02 -2.19
CA LEU A 20 -6.34 -7.43 -2.60
C LEU A 20 -7.14 -7.70 -3.87
N THR A 21 -8.29 -7.04 -4.08
CA THR A 21 -9.06 -7.15 -5.34
C THR A 21 -8.30 -6.60 -6.54
N LYS A 22 -7.38 -5.66 -6.34
CA LYS A 22 -6.56 -5.06 -7.42
C LYS A 22 -5.26 -5.82 -7.68
N THR A 23 -4.75 -6.53 -6.69
CA THR A 23 -3.41 -7.13 -6.74
C THR A 23 -3.41 -8.65 -6.82
N VAL A 24 -4.39 -9.32 -6.23
CA VAL A 24 -4.43 -10.80 -6.10
C VAL A 24 -5.68 -11.41 -6.71
N ILE A 25 -6.86 -10.91 -6.30
CA ILE A 25 -8.13 -11.54 -6.66
C ILE A 25 -8.42 -11.35 -8.16
N GLY A 26 -8.78 -12.44 -8.83
CA GLY A 26 -9.15 -12.40 -10.25
C GLY A 26 -7.98 -12.32 -11.23
N ARG A 27 -6.73 -12.40 -10.75
CA ARG A 27 -5.57 -12.46 -11.64
C ARG A 27 -5.45 -13.83 -12.31
N PRO A 28 -5.00 -13.88 -13.58
CA PRO A 28 -4.77 -15.13 -14.30
C PRO A 28 -3.60 -15.90 -13.67
N VAL A 29 -3.74 -17.23 -13.62
CA VAL A 29 -2.66 -18.11 -13.17
C VAL A 29 -1.67 -18.32 -14.32
N LEU A 30 -0.40 -17.99 -14.10
CA LEU A 30 0.67 -18.20 -15.05
C LEU A 30 1.16 -19.65 -15.06
N PRO A 31 1.74 -20.13 -16.17
CA PRO A 31 2.34 -21.48 -16.24
C PRO A 31 3.46 -21.67 -15.22
N GLU A 32 4.28 -20.63 -15.01
CA GLU A 32 5.43 -20.63 -14.13
C GLU A 32 5.47 -19.37 -13.26
N PRO A 33 6.07 -19.44 -12.05
CA PRO A 33 6.30 -18.24 -11.25
C PRO A 33 7.35 -17.36 -11.95
N ILE A 34 7.06 -16.06 -12.08
CA ILE A 34 7.95 -15.10 -12.73
C ILE A 34 8.33 -14.03 -11.72
N PHE A 35 9.64 -13.82 -11.57
CA PHE A 35 10.22 -12.79 -10.72
C PHE A 35 10.92 -11.72 -11.55
N LYS A 36 10.72 -10.44 -11.18
CA LYS A 36 11.38 -9.28 -11.77
C LYS A 36 12.09 -8.48 -10.67
N GLY A 37 13.36 -8.15 -10.94
CA GLY A 37 14.19 -7.36 -10.03
C GLY A 37 13.85 -5.87 -10.01
N LEU A 38 14.62 -5.11 -9.22
CA LEU A 38 14.46 -3.66 -9.11
C LEU A 38 14.70 -2.94 -10.44
N PHE A 39 13.95 -1.85 -10.64
CA PHE A 39 14.00 -0.96 -11.80
C PHE A 39 13.58 -1.61 -13.12
N TRP A 40 12.99 -2.80 -13.09
CA TRP A 40 12.49 -3.44 -14.29
C TRP A 40 11.36 -2.65 -14.94
N GLU A 41 10.38 -2.15 -14.15
CA GLU A 41 9.29 -1.32 -14.65
C GLU A 41 9.78 -0.02 -15.31
N VAL A 42 10.78 0.62 -14.71
CA VAL A 42 11.40 1.83 -15.26
C VAL A 42 12.07 1.54 -16.61
N GLN A 43 12.80 0.43 -16.69
CA GLN A 43 13.46 0.00 -17.93
C GLN A 43 12.46 -0.34 -19.04
N GLN A 44 11.28 -0.85 -18.68
CA GLN A 44 10.20 -1.15 -19.63
C GLN A 44 9.31 0.07 -19.95
N GLY A 45 9.47 1.19 -19.22
CA GLY A 45 8.64 2.37 -19.39
C GLY A 45 7.22 2.23 -18.82
N TYR A 46 7.00 1.37 -17.84
CA TYR A 46 5.68 1.11 -17.22
C TYR A 46 5.30 2.16 -16.17
N TRP A 47 5.42 3.43 -16.52
CA TRP A 47 5.15 4.57 -15.65
C TRP A 47 3.74 4.61 -15.08
N LYS A 48 2.77 4.06 -15.82
CA LYS A 48 1.38 3.96 -15.34
C LYS A 48 1.28 3.02 -14.14
N ASP A 49 1.93 1.86 -14.21
CA ASP A 49 1.88 0.84 -13.16
C ASP A 49 2.59 1.33 -11.91
N ILE A 50 3.76 1.95 -12.06
CA ILE A 50 4.48 2.63 -10.97
C ILE A 50 3.58 3.62 -10.24
N ARG A 51 2.91 4.52 -10.97
CA ARG A 51 2.01 5.51 -10.37
C ARG A 51 0.82 4.88 -9.68
N LEU A 52 0.20 3.86 -10.29
CA LEU A 52 -0.95 3.18 -9.71
C LEU A 52 -0.60 2.46 -8.42
N ASN A 53 0.54 1.81 -8.33
CA ASN A 53 1.02 1.15 -7.11
C ASN A 53 1.27 2.16 -5.99
N ILE A 54 1.93 3.29 -6.29
CA ILE A 54 2.11 4.37 -5.31
C ILE A 54 0.76 4.87 -4.81
N LEU A 55 -0.15 5.24 -5.73
CA LEU A 55 -1.47 5.80 -5.37
C LEU A 55 -2.32 4.80 -4.58
N LEU A 56 -2.24 3.52 -4.89
CA LEU A 56 -3.00 2.46 -4.22
C LEU A 56 -2.65 2.35 -2.73
N PHE A 57 -1.40 2.63 -2.33
CA PHE A 57 -0.96 2.47 -0.95
C PHE A 57 -0.98 3.75 -0.12
N ILE A 58 -1.19 4.92 -0.72
CA ILE A 58 -1.31 6.19 0.01
C ILE A 58 -2.44 6.16 1.06
N PRO A 59 -3.68 5.74 0.74
CA PRO A 59 -4.76 5.71 1.73
C PRO A 59 -4.50 4.75 2.88
N LEU A 60 -3.82 3.63 2.66
CA LEU A 60 -3.47 2.68 3.72
C LEU A 60 -2.53 3.34 4.74
N GLY A 61 -1.45 3.97 4.26
CA GLY A 61 -0.51 4.70 5.11
C GLY A 61 -1.18 5.83 5.87
N PHE A 62 -2.08 6.57 5.22
CA PHE A 62 -2.86 7.65 5.83
C PHE A 62 -3.82 7.14 6.92
N LEU A 63 -4.55 6.07 6.68
CA LEU A 63 -5.52 5.50 7.62
C LEU A 63 -4.85 4.96 8.88
N ILE A 64 -3.69 4.32 8.75
CA ILE A 64 -2.99 3.73 9.89
C ILE A 64 -2.10 4.77 10.58
N GLY A 65 -1.34 5.55 9.81
CA GLY A 65 -0.43 6.58 10.30
C GLY A 65 0.78 6.05 11.08
N GLY A 66 1.79 6.90 11.27
CA GLY A 66 2.98 6.60 12.03
C GLY A 66 3.81 5.42 11.51
N TRP A 67 4.80 4.98 12.29
CA TRP A 67 5.67 3.85 11.91
C TRP A 67 4.90 2.53 11.70
N LYS A 68 3.79 2.34 12.43
CA LYS A 68 2.92 1.17 12.27
C LYS A 68 2.25 1.13 10.89
N GLY A 69 1.87 2.31 10.36
CA GLY A 69 1.33 2.43 9.00
C GLY A 69 2.37 2.06 7.96
N LEU A 70 3.60 2.55 8.12
CA LEU A 70 4.69 2.22 7.20
C LEU A 70 5.01 0.70 7.23
N ALA A 71 5.15 0.14 8.43
CA ALA A 71 5.40 -1.29 8.60
C ALA A 71 4.28 -2.15 7.99
N ALA A 72 3.02 -1.79 8.25
CA ALA A 72 1.86 -2.52 7.71
C ALA A 72 1.83 -2.50 6.17
N GLY A 73 2.12 -1.37 5.54
CA GLY A 73 2.18 -1.27 4.08
C GLY A 73 3.30 -2.11 3.47
N ILE A 74 4.49 -2.08 4.06
CA ILE A 74 5.63 -2.90 3.61
C ILE A 74 5.32 -4.39 3.76
N VAL A 75 4.82 -4.82 4.92
CA VAL A 75 4.47 -6.23 5.19
C VAL A 75 3.36 -6.71 4.25
N LEU A 76 2.32 -5.91 4.05
CA LEU A 76 1.24 -6.24 3.12
C LEU A 76 1.77 -6.37 1.69
N SER A 77 2.61 -5.45 1.23
CA SER A 77 3.19 -5.48 -0.10
C SER A 77 4.07 -6.72 -0.30
N CYS A 78 4.95 -7.03 0.65
CA CYS A 78 5.75 -8.27 0.61
C CYS A 78 4.87 -9.53 0.58
N GLY A 79 3.78 -9.54 1.36
CA GLY A 79 2.82 -10.64 1.37
C GLY A 79 2.11 -10.82 0.03
N ILE A 80 1.71 -9.72 -0.61
CA ILE A 80 1.10 -9.73 -1.96
C ILE A 80 2.07 -10.35 -2.97
N GLU A 81 3.32 -9.87 -3.00
CA GLU A 81 4.32 -10.38 -3.94
C GLU A 81 4.65 -11.85 -3.70
N ALA A 82 4.71 -12.28 -2.44
CA ALA A 82 4.88 -13.69 -2.09
C ALA A 82 3.71 -14.55 -2.61
N VAL A 83 2.47 -14.11 -2.40
CA VAL A 83 1.28 -14.82 -2.91
C VAL A 83 1.28 -14.86 -4.44
N GLN A 84 1.60 -13.76 -5.10
CA GLN A 84 1.70 -13.71 -6.57
C GLN A 84 2.74 -14.71 -7.08
N TYR A 85 3.90 -14.78 -6.45
CA TYR A 85 4.95 -15.73 -6.83
C TYR A 85 4.52 -17.19 -6.65
N TYR A 86 4.12 -17.57 -5.43
CA TYR A 86 3.81 -18.97 -5.12
C TYR A 86 2.51 -19.47 -5.76
N ALA A 87 1.50 -18.61 -5.87
CA ALA A 87 0.24 -18.94 -6.56
C ALA A 87 0.28 -18.64 -8.07
N ARG A 88 1.40 -18.12 -8.59
CA ARG A 88 1.61 -17.76 -10.00
C ARG A 88 0.58 -16.74 -10.53
N LEU A 89 0.17 -15.81 -9.70
CA LEU A 89 -0.87 -14.82 -9.98
C LEU A 89 -0.30 -13.52 -10.56
N GLY A 90 0.36 -13.61 -11.71
CA GLY A 90 1.04 -12.49 -12.33
C GLY A 90 2.54 -12.45 -12.02
N LEU A 91 3.16 -11.29 -12.22
CA LEU A 91 4.58 -11.09 -12.01
C LEU A 91 4.84 -10.72 -10.55
N CYS A 92 5.75 -11.42 -9.88
CA CYS A 92 6.33 -10.96 -8.62
C CYS A 92 7.41 -9.91 -8.92
N GLN A 93 7.22 -8.69 -8.41
CA GLN A 93 8.07 -7.56 -8.77
C GLN A 93 8.62 -6.85 -7.53
N MET A 94 9.95 -6.69 -7.48
CA MET A 94 10.59 -5.88 -6.43
C MET A 94 10.19 -4.40 -6.53
N ASP A 95 9.90 -3.92 -7.76
CA ASP A 95 9.43 -2.56 -7.99
C ASP A 95 8.09 -2.29 -7.33
N ASP A 96 7.17 -3.27 -7.32
CA ASP A 96 5.88 -3.14 -6.65
C ASP A 96 6.04 -2.96 -5.14
N ILE A 97 6.94 -3.71 -4.50
CA ILE A 97 7.25 -3.53 -3.07
C ILE A 97 7.79 -2.12 -2.81
N MET A 98 8.69 -1.64 -3.65
CA MET A 98 9.26 -0.29 -3.52
C MET A 98 8.18 0.78 -3.71
N ASN A 99 7.41 0.71 -4.79
CA ASN A 99 6.37 1.68 -5.14
C ASN A 99 5.25 1.72 -4.08
N ASN A 100 4.80 0.57 -3.61
CA ASN A 100 3.81 0.45 -2.55
C ASN A 100 4.33 1.02 -1.23
N SER A 101 5.61 0.80 -0.91
CA SER A 101 6.26 1.37 0.28
C SER A 101 6.38 2.89 0.20
N ILE A 102 6.72 3.44 -0.96
CA ILE A 102 6.73 4.89 -1.23
C ILE A 102 5.32 5.46 -1.02
N GLY A 103 4.31 4.84 -1.61
CA GLY A 103 2.91 5.25 -1.44
C GLY A 103 2.48 5.25 0.02
N THR A 104 2.80 4.19 0.76
CA THR A 104 2.53 4.11 2.20
C THR A 104 3.23 5.23 2.97
N GLY A 105 4.50 5.51 2.66
CA GLY A 105 5.28 6.59 3.28
C GLY A 105 4.65 7.96 3.04
N ILE A 106 4.20 8.24 1.83
CA ILE A 106 3.46 9.47 1.48
C ILE A 106 2.19 9.57 2.33
N GLY A 107 1.41 8.49 2.44
CA GLY A 107 0.21 8.44 3.27
C GLY A 107 0.47 8.72 4.74
N VAL A 108 1.51 8.13 5.31
CA VAL A 108 1.95 8.38 6.70
C VAL A 108 2.37 9.84 6.90
N LEU A 109 3.09 10.41 5.95
CA LEU A 109 3.48 11.82 5.99
C LEU A 109 2.25 12.75 5.99
N LEU A 110 1.30 12.51 5.09
CA LEU A 110 0.04 13.28 5.04
C LEU A 110 -0.75 13.16 6.35
N HIS A 111 -0.83 11.98 6.93
CA HIS A 111 -1.44 11.76 8.25
C HIS A 111 -0.77 12.62 9.33
N THR A 112 0.56 12.58 9.40
CA THR A 112 1.34 13.33 10.39
C THR A 112 1.15 14.84 10.25
N LEU A 113 1.16 15.35 9.02
CA LEU A 113 0.94 16.77 8.73
C LEU A 113 -0.47 17.21 9.13
N LEU A 114 -1.49 16.39 8.86
CA LEU A 114 -2.86 16.69 9.29
C LEU A 114 -2.99 16.71 10.81
N MET A 115 -2.44 15.71 11.50
CA MET A 115 -2.50 15.64 12.97
C MET A 115 -1.76 16.80 13.64
N SER A 116 -0.62 17.22 13.13
CA SER A 116 0.13 18.37 13.64
C SER A 116 -0.65 19.68 13.48
N ARG A 117 -1.34 19.87 12.36
CA ARG A 117 -2.22 21.02 12.12
C ARG A 117 -3.38 21.07 13.11
N ILE A 118 -4.06 19.94 13.31
CA ILE A 118 -5.18 19.83 14.25
C ILE A 118 -4.71 20.15 15.69
N TRP A 119 -3.54 19.64 16.08
CA TRP A 119 -2.96 19.90 17.40
C TRP A 119 -2.64 21.38 17.61
N MET A 120 -2.04 22.05 16.62
CA MET A 120 -1.74 23.49 16.69
C MET A 120 -3.02 24.33 16.84
N ILE A 121 -4.08 24.01 16.09
CA ILE A 121 -5.36 24.73 16.18
C ILE A 121 -5.99 24.58 17.57
N ARG A 122 -5.93 23.38 18.16
CA ARG A 122 -6.46 23.13 19.51
C ARG A 122 -5.67 23.85 20.61
N ARG A 123 -4.36 24.00 20.42
CA ARG A 123 -3.49 24.69 21.40
C ARG A 123 -3.73 26.20 21.43
N ASN A 124 -4.14 26.79 20.33
CA ASN A 124 -4.34 28.24 20.18
C ASN A 124 -5.79 28.70 20.53
N ARG A 125 -6.64 27.79 21.04
CA ARG A 125 -7.97 28.09 21.57
C ARG A 125 -7.98 27.99 23.10
#